data_a689c03315fc144a4745d7c2e5e22e24
#
_entry.id   a689c03315fc144a4745d7c2e5e22e24
#
_cell.length_a   1.000
_cell.length_b   1.000
_cell.length_c   1.000
_cell.angle_alpha   90.00
_cell.angle_beta   90.00
_cell.angle_gamma   90.00
#
_symmetry.space_group_name_H-M   'P 1'
#
loop_
_entity.id
_entity.type
_entity.pdbx_description
1 polymer ?
#
loop_
_entity_poly.entity_id
_entity_poly.type
_entity_poly.pdbx_seq_one_letter_code
_entity_poly.pdbx_strand_id
1 'polypeptide(L)'
;YGDFSALDERAVEQVRLAAQAAKSERDMQGTMASLEKAVQSNKDNLEAWELLAEQYNATGNLSQAAIAFENVVRLAPKNANAWAELADLTIALNPSDLLKAGEIAEKALAVDPWHQKGLMIGAAAAFERGDYAHAAVLFDRLRKQIPAGNEVHDALTQQIEMTLAAGGLKAIPKDDVGEKPETDLEKMMKLGGGMQQAPER
;
A
#
# COMPACT_ATOMS: atom_id res chain seq x y z
N TYR A 1 26.30 47.78 -14.84
CA TYR A 1 25.57 47.04 -15.89
C TYR A 1 25.28 45.65 -15.31
N GLY A 2 24.06 45.45 -14.81
CA GLY A 2 23.63 44.15 -14.30
C GLY A 2 23.44 43.18 -15.45
N ASP A 3 23.83 41.94 -15.22
CA ASP A 3 23.76 40.85 -16.18
C ASP A 3 22.29 40.44 -16.40
N PHE A 4 21.67 41.01 -17.42
CA PHE A 4 20.31 40.71 -17.83
C PHE A 4 20.19 39.33 -18.50
N SER A 5 21.31 38.71 -18.91
CA SER A 5 21.32 37.39 -19.58
C SER A 5 20.86 36.25 -18.66
N ALA A 6 21.27 36.26 -17.40
CA ALA A 6 20.91 35.23 -16.43
C ALA A 6 19.43 35.26 -15.99
N LEU A 7 18.80 36.43 -16.05
CA LEU A 7 17.35 36.57 -15.80
C LEU A 7 16.52 36.04 -16.96
N ASP A 8 17.00 36.24 -18.18
CA ASP A 8 16.37 35.78 -19.40
C ASP A 8 16.45 34.25 -19.54
N GLU A 9 17.61 33.65 -19.23
CA GLU A 9 17.79 32.19 -19.22
C GLU A 9 16.88 31.50 -18.20
N ARG A 10 16.72 32.05 -16.98
CA ARG A 10 15.79 31.50 -15.98
C ARG A 10 14.34 31.59 -16.39
N ALA A 11 13.94 32.69 -17.03
CA ALA A 11 12.59 32.86 -17.54
C ALA A 11 12.30 31.87 -18.68
N VAL A 12 13.24 31.67 -19.61
CA VAL A 12 13.13 30.67 -20.69
C VAL A 12 13.02 29.27 -20.13
N GLU A 13 13.85 28.89 -19.14
CA GLU A 13 13.78 27.58 -18.51
C GLU A 13 12.47 27.34 -17.76
N GLN A 14 11.93 28.36 -17.06
CA GLN A 14 10.62 28.26 -16.43
C GLN A 14 9.49 28.03 -17.44
N VAL A 15 9.50 28.74 -18.57
CA VAL A 15 8.54 28.55 -19.65
C VAL A 15 8.65 27.16 -20.27
N ARG A 16 9.87 26.65 -20.45
CA ARG A 16 10.13 25.31 -20.97
C ARG A 16 9.59 24.23 -20.01
N LEU A 17 9.87 24.34 -18.70
CA LEU A 17 9.37 23.42 -17.69
C LEU A 17 7.85 23.46 -17.60
N ALA A 18 7.24 24.65 -17.64
CA ALA A 18 5.80 24.80 -17.67
C ALA A 18 5.16 24.18 -18.92
N ALA A 19 5.77 24.36 -20.09
CA ALA A 19 5.28 23.76 -21.32
C ALA A 19 5.39 22.21 -21.31
N GLN A 20 6.46 21.69 -20.73
CA GLN A 20 6.65 20.25 -20.59
C GLN A 20 5.64 19.64 -19.61
N ALA A 21 5.39 20.31 -18.47
CA ALA A 21 4.36 19.91 -17.51
C ALA A 21 2.96 19.90 -18.14
N ALA A 22 2.60 20.97 -18.87
CA ALA A 22 1.32 21.07 -19.56
C ALA A 22 1.13 20.01 -20.67
N LYS A 23 2.22 19.59 -21.33
CA LYS A 23 2.17 18.50 -22.30
C LYS A 23 1.92 17.16 -21.60
N SER A 24 2.67 16.89 -20.54
CA SER A 24 2.51 15.65 -19.74
C SER A 24 1.10 15.52 -19.18
N GLU A 25 0.51 16.62 -18.70
CA GLU A 25 -0.85 16.66 -18.19
C GLU A 25 -1.90 16.36 -19.27
N ARG A 26 -1.73 16.91 -20.49
CA ARG A 26 -2.63 16.63 -21.62
C ARG A 26 -2.52 15.16 -22.06
N ASP A 27 -1.31 14.60 -22.11
CA ASP A 27 -1.10 13.21 -22.48
C ASP A 27 -1.74 12.28 -21.45
N MET A 28 -1.65 12.60 -20.15
CA MET A 28 -2.28 11.87 -19.07
C MET A 28 -3.83 11.95 -19.16
N GLN A 29 -4.39 13.14 -19.38
CA GLN A 29 -5.84 13.32 -19.55
C GLN A 29 -6.36 12.54 -20.77
N GLY A 30 -5.63 12.53 -21.88
CA GLY A 30 -5.96 11.73 -23.06
C GLY A 30 -5.97 10.23 -22.79
N THR A 31 -5.01 9.75 -21.99
CA THR A 31 -4.94 8.35 -21.56
C THR A 31 -6.13 7.99 -20.67
N MET A 32 -6.45 8.81 -19.67
CA MET A 32 -7.61 8.59 -18.79
C MET A 32 -8.92 8.52 -19.57
N ALA A 33 -9.18 9.47 -20.48
CA ALA A 33 -10.37 9.47 -21.32
C ALA A 33 -10.49 8.19 -22.19
N SER A 34 -9.35 7.69 -22.68
CA SER A 34 -9.31 6.46 -23.46
C SER A 34 -9.63 5.21 -22.60
N LEU A 35 -9.12 5.17 -21.38
CA LEU A 35 -9.41 4.10 -20.41
C LEU A 35 -10.86 4.12 -19.96
N GLU A 36 -11.40 5.31 -19.66
CA GLU A 36 -12.83 5.49 -19.33
C GLU A 36 -13.73 4.98 -20.46
N LYS A 37 -13.41 5.31 -21.71
CA LYS A 37 -14.13 4.77 -22.87
C LYS A 37 -14.00 3.25 -22.99
N ALA A 38 -12.83 2.70 -22.68
CA ALA A 38 -12.62 1.24 -22.71
C ALA A 38 -13.50 0.52 -21.71
N VAL A 39 -13.59 1.00 -20.45
CA VAL A 39 -14.45 0.39 -19.43
C VAL A 39 -15.94 0.64 -19.67
N GLN A 40 -16.31 1.74 -20.31
CA GLN A 40 -17.69 1.98 -20.75
C GLN A 40 -18.11 0.98 -21.84
N SER A 41 -17.20 0.67 -22.77
CA SER A 41 -17.44 -0.28 -23.85
C SER A 41 -17.40 -1.73 -23.40
N ASN A 42 -16.54 -2.07 -22.43
CA ASN A 42 -16.40 -3.37 -21.83
C ASN A 42 -16.16 -3.24 -20.32
N LYS A 43 -17.22 -3.47 -19.54
CA LYS A 43 -17.17 -3.39 -18.06
C LYS A 43 -16.32 -4.47 -17.40
N ASP A 44 -15.96 -5.51 -18.13
CA ASP A 44 -15.13 -6.62 -17.65
C ASP A 44 -13.67 -6.51 -18.12
N ASN A 45 -13.27 -5.34 -18.63
CA ASN A 45 -11.88 -5.05 -18.95
C ASN A 45 -11.07 -4.76 -17.68
N LEU A 46 -10.51 -5.81 -17.09
CA LEU A 46 -9.74 -5.74 -15.85
C LEU A 46 -8.56 -4.78 -15.97
N GLU A 47 -7.77 -4.89 -17.03
CA GLU A 47 -6.58 -4.07 -17.26
C GLU A 47 -6.91 -2.56 -17.29
N ALA A 48 -8.00 -2.20 -17.96
CA ALA A 48 -8.43 -0.80 -18.01
C ALA A 48 -8.91 -0.30 -16.63
N TRP A 49 -9.56 -1.15 -15.82
CA TRP A 49 -9.94 -0.80 -14.46
C TRP A 49 -8.74 -0.65 -13.53
N GLU A 50 -7.74 -1.53 -13.63
CA GLU A 50 -6.49 -1.44 -12.85
C GLU A 50 -5.76 -0.13 -13.16
N LEU A 51 -5.57 0.20 -14.44
CA LEU A 51 -4.93 1.44 -14.86
C LEU A 51 -5.72 2.68 -14.41
N LEU A 52 -7.05 2.68 -14.51
CA LEU A 52 -7.88 3.78 -14.01
C LEU A 52 -7.76 3.95 -12.51
N ALA A 53 -7.78 2.85 -11.75
CA ALA A 53 -7.65 2.86 -10.30
C ALA A 53 -6.35 3.52 -9.86
N GLU A 54 -5.23 3.12 -10.48
CA GLU A 54 -3.91 3.68 -10.21
C GLU A 54 -3.83 5.17 -10.59
N GLN A 55 -4.35 5.55 -11.76
CA GLN A 55 -4.31 6.94 -12.23
C GLN A 55 -5.19 7.85 -11.36
N TYR A 56 -6.39 7.44 -11.02
CA TYR A 56 -7.26 8.22 -10.13
C TYR A 56 -6.65 8.37 -8.73
N ASN A 57 -6.03 7.30 -8.21
CA ASN A 57 -5.35 7.34 -6.92
C ASN A 57 -4.14 8.30 -6.95
N ALA A 58 -3.30 8.20 -7.98
CA ALA A 58 -2.13 9.06 -8.16
C ALA A 58 -2.49 10.54 -8.34
N THR A 59 -3.65 10.84 -8.93
CA THR A 59 -4.14 12.22 -9.13
C THR A 59 -4.98 12.74 -7.96
N GLY A 60 -5.17 11.94 -6.90
CA GLY A 60 -5.96 12.32 -5.72
C GLY A 60 -7.47 12.30 -5.95
N ASN A 61 -7.94 11.74 -7.06
CA ASN A 61 -9.37 11.56 -7.32
C ASN A 61 -9.89 10.30 -6.60
N LEU A 62 -9.88 10.36 -5.26
CA LEU A 62 -10.11 9.22 -4.39
C LEU A 62 -11.46 8.53 -4.61
N SER A 63 -12.51 9.29 -4.91
CA SER A 63 -13.83 8.73 -5.17
C SER A 63 -13.87 7.86 -6.42
N GLN A 64 -13.23 8.32 -7.51
CA GLN A 64 -13.16 7.55 -8.75
C GLN A 64 -12.19 6.35 -8.60
N ALA A 65 -11.10 6.53 -7.85
CA ALA A 65 -10.18 5.45 -7.51
C ALA A 65 -10.91 4.32 -6.77
N ALA A 66 -11.74 4.65 -5.78
CA ALA A 66 -12.51 3.65 -5.04
C ALA A 66 -13.47 2.87 -5.96
N ILE A 67 -14.20 3.55 -6.85
CA ILE A 67 -15.08 2.91 -7.83
C ILE A 67 -14.29 1.99 -8.78
N ALA A 68 -13.13 2.42 -9.21
CA ALA A 68 -12.28 1.61 -10.09
C ALA A 68 -11.74 0.37 -9.35
N PHE A 69 -11.24 0.52 -8.12
CA PHE A 69 -10.81 -0.62 -7.30
C PHE A 69 -11.95 -1.57 -6.94
N GLU A 70 -13.18 -1.10 -6.72
CA GLU A 70 -14.35 -1.97 -6.56
C GLU A 70 -14.57 -2.87 -7.79
N ASN A 71 -14.36 -2.34 -9.00
CA ASN A 71 -14.43 -3.14 -10.22
C ASN A 71 -13.25 -4.11 -10.34
N VAL A 72 -12.03 -3.68 -9.95
CA VAL A 72 -10.85 -4.57 -9.93
C VAL A 72 -11.10 -5.77 -9.00
N VAL A 73 -11.54 -5.55 -7.75
CA VAL A 73 -11.78 -6.66 -6.82
C VAL A 73 -12.96 -7.53 -7.21
N ARG A 74 -13.94 -7.01 -7.92
CA ARG A 74 -15.04 -7.78 -8.52
C ARG A 74 -14.52 -8.73 -9.60
N LEU A 75 -13.63 -8.28 -10.46
CA LEU A 75 -13.09 -9.04 -11.60
C LEU A 75 -11.92 -9.95 -11.18
N ALA A 76 -11.09 -9.48 -10.25
CA ALA A 76 -9.91 -10.18 -9.75
C ALA A 76 -9.95 -10.30 -8.20
N PRO A 77 -10.83 -11.13 -7.63
CA PRO A 77 -10.99 -11.22 -6.17
C PRO A 77 -9.78 -11.77 -5.43
N LYS A 78 -8.78 -12.30 -6.15
CA LYS A 78 -7.49 -12.75 -5.60
C LYS A 78 -6.39 -11.67 -5.69
N ASN A 79 -6.71 -10.44 -6.02
CA ASN A 79 -5.78 -9.32 -6.01
C ASN A 79 -5.77 -8.69 -4.61
N ALA A 80 -4.82 -9.11 -3.75
CA ALA A 80 -4.67 -8.60 -2.38
C ALA A 80 -4.37 -7.09 -2.36
N ASN A 81 -3.56 -6.60 -3.31
CA ASN A 81 -3.25 -5.18 -3.41
C ASN A 81 -4.52 -4.35 -3.66
N ALA A 82 -5.36 -4.78 -4.58
CA ALA A 82 -6.59 -4.05 -4.89
C ALA A 82 -7.55 -3.98 -3.69
N TRP A 83 -7.68 -5.06 -2.91
CA TRP A 83 -8.44 -5.05 -1.66
C TRP A 83 -7.86 -4.08 -0.64
N ALA A 84 -6.53 -4.07 -0.48
CA ALA A 84 -5.86 -3.20 0.48
C ALA A 84 -5.94 -1.70 0.07
N GLU A 85 -5.83 -1.39 -1.23
CA GLU A 85 -6.04 -0.02 -1.74
C GLU A 85 -7.50 0.43 -1.53
N LEU A 86 -8.48 -0.44 -1.77
CA LEU A 86 -9.88 -0.12 -1.51
C LEU A 86 -10.15 0.13 -0.03
N ALA A 87 -9.52 -0.61 0.88
CA ALA A 87 -9.62 -0.38 2.31
C ALA A 87 -9.04 0.99 2.71
N ASP A 88 -7.86 1.34 2.17
CA ASP A 88 -7.20 2.62 2.41
C ASP A 88 -8.04 3.80 1.91
N LEU A 89 -8.56 3.70 0.69
CA LEU A 89 -9.46 4.70 0.10
C LEU A 89 -10.76 4.86 0.91
N THR A 90 -11.27 3.78 1.52
CA THR A 90 -12.46 3.85 2.38
C THR A 90 -12.21 4.77 3.57
N ILE A 91 -11.04 4.68 4.22
CA ILE A 91 -10.66 5.56 5.33
C ILE A 91 -10.36 6.97 4.83
N ALA A 92 -9.65 7.09 3.69
CA ALA A 92 -9.29 8.38 3.13
C ALA A 92 -10.51 9.22 2.74
N LEU A 93 -11.56 8.58 2.26
CA LEU A 93 -12.84 9.22 1.92
C LEU A 93 -13.67 9.55 3.18
N ASN A 94 -13.68 8.66 4.16
CA ASN A 94 -14.38 8.88 5.42
C ASN A 94 -13.63 8.18 6.58
N PRO A 95 -12.90 8.94 7.40
CA PRO A 95 -12.17 8.38 8.55
C PRO A 95 -13.04 7.61 9.56
N SER A 96 -14.34 7.89 9.61
CA SER A 96 -15.28 7.16 10.49
C SER A 96 -15.58 5.74 10.00
N ASP A 97 -15.22 5.39 8.77
CA ASP A 97 -15.47 4.08 8.16
C ASP A 97 -14.34 3.06 8.45
N LEU A 98 -13.53 3.28 9.50
CA LEU A 98 -12.42 2.39 9.86
C LEU A 98 -12.83 0.93 10.00
N LEU A 99 -13.98 0.66 10.63
CA LEU A 99 -14.46 -0.72 10.79
C LEU A 99 -14.80 -1.37 9.44
N LYS A 100 -15.44 -0.62 8.54
CA LYS A 100 -15.73 -1.07 7.17
C LYS A 100 -14.44 -1.31 6.37
N ALA A 101 -13.47 -0.41 6.51
CA ALA A 101 -12.15 -0.58 5.90
C ALA A 101 -11.43 -1.83 6.43
N GLY A 102 -11.58 -2.12 7.72
CA GLY A 102 -11.08 -3.36 8.33
C GLY A 102 -11.67 -4.61 7.68
N GLU A 103 -12.98 -4.65 7.45
CA GLU A 103 -13.63 -5.78 6.75
C GLU A 103 -13.10 -5.97 5.32
N ILE A 104 -12.76 -4.88 4.64
CA ILE A 104 -12.15 -4.93 3.30
C ILE A 104 -10.69 -5.40 3.41
N ALA A 105 -9.93 -4.91 4.40
CA ALA A 105 -8.56 -5.33 4.65
C ALA A 105 -8.44 -6.83 4.98
N GLU A 106 -9.42 -7.39 5.70
CA GLU A 106 -9.47 -8.85 5.94
C GLU A 106 -9.57 -9.67 4.64
N LYS A 107 -10.22 -9.13 3.59
CA LYS A 107 -10.22 -9.80 2.28
C LYS A 107 -8.85 -9.77 1.62
N ALA A 108 -8.09 -8.69 1.79
CA ALA A 108 -6.69 -8.65 1.36
C ALA A 108 -5.86 -9.70 2.11
N LEU A 109 -6.02 -9.80 3.43
CA LEU A 109 -5.31 -10.74 4.29
C LEU A 109 -5.71 -12.20 4.06
N ALA A 110 -6.94 -12.46 3.60
CA ALA A 110 -7.35 -13.80 3.19
C ALA A 110 -6.63 -14.27 1.92
N VAL A 111 -6.15 -13.34 1.07
CA VAL A 111 -5.37 -13.64 -0.14
C VAL A 111 -3.88 -13.65 0.16
N ASP A 112 -3.39 -12.60 0.83
CA ASP A 112 -2.01 -12.45 1.27
C ASP A 112 -1.98 -12.10 2.77
N PRO A 113 -1.78 -13.09 3.66
CA PRO A 113 -1.76 -12.89 5.10
C PRO A 113 -0.64 -11.96 5.60
N TRP A 114 0.32 -11.62 4.74
CA TRP A 114 1.46 -10.76 5.05
C TRP A 114 1.40 -9.39 4.38
N HIS A 115 0.27 -9.07 3.75
CA HIS A 115 0.08 -7.79 3.07
C HIS A 115 0.16 -6.62 4.04
N GLN A 116 1.19 -5.78 3.94
CA GLN A 116 1.51 -4.73 4.93
C GLN A 116 0.36 -3.75 5.19
N LYS A 117 -0.22 -3.17 4.12
CA LYS A 117 -1.35 -2.24 4.23
C LYS A 117 -2.58 -2.93 4.82
N GLY A 118 -2.86 -4.17 4.41
CA GLY A 118 -3.94 -4.98 4.97
C GLY A 118 -3.75 -5.23 6.47
N LEU A 119 -2.55 -5.59 6.91
CA LEU A 119 -2.20 -5.79 8.32
C LEU A 119 -2.39 -4.52 9.14
N MET A 120 -1.94 -3.37 8.62
CA MET A 120 -2.04 -2.10 9.33
C MET A 120 -3.51 -1.68 9.53
N ILE A 121 -4.32 -1.73 8.47
CA ILE A 121 -5.73 -1.33 8.53
C ILE A 121 -6.54 -2.36 9.34
N GLY A 122 -6.33 -3.66 9.13
CA GLY A 122 -6.99 -4.73 9.86
C GLY A 122 -6.72 -4.66 11.36
N ALA A 123 -5.45 -4.44 11.74
CA ALA A 123 -5.06 -4.31 13.15
C ALA A 123 -5.71 -3.09 13.82
N ALA A 124 -5.71 -1.93 13.15
CA ALA A 124 -6.35 -0.72 13.67
C ALA A 124 -7.87 -0.92 13.85
N ALA A 125 -8.53 -1.52 12.86
CA ALA A 125 -9.96 -1.80 12.93
C ALA A 125 -10.32 -2.85 13.99
N ALA A 126 -9.49 -3.88 14.16
CA ALA A 126 -9.65 -4.88 15.20
C ALA A 126 -9.50 -4.25 16.60
N PHE A 127 -8.51 -3.37 16.78
CA PHE A 127 -8.33 -2.62 18.03
C PHE A 127 -9.54 -1.75 18.36
N GLU A 128 -10.03 -0.97 17.38
CA GLU A 128 -11.20 -0.10 17.53
C GLU A 128 -12.47 -0.89 17.90
N ARG A 129 -12.63 -2.08 17.33
CA ARG A 129 -13.73 -2.99 17.63
C ARG A 129 -13.61 -3.66 19.01
N GLY A 130 -12.45 -3.52 19.68
CA GLY A 130 -12.16 -4.19 20.95
C GLY A 130 -11.68 -5.63 20.81
N ASP A 131 -11.40 -6.10 19.60
CA ASP A 131 -10.79 -7.42 19.33
C ASP A 131 -9.27 -7.34 19.48
N TYR A 132 -8.83 -7.13 20.72
CA TYR A 132 -7.41 -6.93 21.03
C TYR A 132 -6.56 -8.17 20.74
N ALA A 133 -7.16 -9.35 20.83
CA ALA A 133 -6.47 -10.60 20.51
C ALA A 133 -6.06 -10.65 19.02
N HIS A 134 -7.00 -10.36 18.15
CA HIS A 134 -6.75 -10.30 16.70
C HIS A 134 -5.84 -9.13 16.33
N ALA A 135 -6.07 -7.94 16.90
CA ALA A 135 -5.21 -6.78 16.68
C ALA A 135 -3.75 -7.06 17.03
N ALA A 136 -3.47 -7.70 18.18
CA ALA A 136 -2.10 -8.03 18.59
C ALA A 136 -1.42 -9.00 17.62
N VAL A 137 -2.14 -9.98 17.08
CA VAL A 137 -1.61 -10.92 16.06
C VAL A 137 -1.27 -10.17 14.78
N LEU A 138 -2.13 -9.29 14.28
CA LEU A 138 -1.90 -8.54 13.04
C LEU A 138 -0.73 -7.55 13.18
N PHE A 139 -0.62 -6.84 14.32
CA PHE A 139 0.52 -5.96 14.60
C PHE A 139 1.83 -6.77 14.69
N ASP A 140 1.82 -7.97 15.27
CA ASP A 140 3.01 -8.82 15.36
C ASP A 140 3.45 -9.34 13.98
N ARG A 141 2.51 -9.72 13.10
CA ARG A 141 2.84 -10.04 11.70
C ARG A 141 3.49 -8.85 10.98
N LEU A 142 2.96 -7.65 11.18
CA LEU A 142 3.55 -6.45 10.59
C LEU A 142 4.95 -6.19 11.14
N ARG A 143 5.13 -6.28 12.46
CA ARG A 143 6.41 -6.10 13.15
C ARG A 143 7.48 -7.10 12.65
N LYS A 144 7.11 -8.37 12.46
CA LYS A 144 8.02 -9.43 11.95
C LYS A 144 8.57 -9.15 10.54
N GLN A 145 7.95 -8.24 9.78
CA GLN A 145 8.45 -7.83 8.45
C GLN A 145 9.50 -6.72 8.50
N ILE A 146 9.74 -6.15 9.68
CA ILE A 146 10.62 -4.99 9.87
C ILE A 146 11.82 -5.42 10.71
N PRO A 147 13.05 -5.12 10.28
CA PRO A 147 14.25 -5.48 11.06
C PRO A 147 14.24 -4.87 12.45
N ALA A 148 14.72 -5.62 13.44
CA ALA A 148 14.92 -5.14 14.80
C ALA A 148 15.90 -3.95 14.82
N GLY A 149 15.64 -2.95 15.69
CA GLY A 149 16.42 -1.71 15.76
C GLY A 149 15.94 -0.62 14.78
N ASN A 150 14.88 -0.88 14.03
CA ASN A 150 14.18 0.14 13.25
C ASN A 150 13.12 0.82 14.14
N GLU A 151 13.00 2.14 14.04
CA GLU A 151 12.02 2.91 14.84
C GLU A 151 10.57 2.41 14.66
N VAL A 152 10.21 1.97 13.46
CA VAL A 152 8.87 1.42 13.18
C VAL A 152 8.68 0.08 13.88
N HIS A 153 9.72 -0.77 13.94
CA HIS A 153 9.67 -2.04 14.68
C HIS A 153 9.43 -1.78 16.18
N ASP A 154 10.12 -0.78 16.74
CA ASP A 154 10.00 -0.43 18.16
C ASP A 154 8.61 0.19 18.46
N ALA A 155 8.12 1.05 17.59
CA ALA A 155 6.77 1.60 17.69
C ALA A 155 5.69 0.51 17.64
N LEU A 156 5.82 -0.47 16.76
CA LEU A 156 4.91 -1.62 16.69
C LEU A 156 5.00 -2.49 17.94
N THR A 157 6.18 -2.64 18.54
CA THR A 157 6.35 -3.37 19.80
C THR A 157 5.58 -2.68 20.93
N GLN A 158 5.69 -1.35 21.05
CA GLN A 158 4.90 -0.56 22.02
C GLN A 158 3.40 -0.66 21.74
N GLN A 159 2.98 -0.60 20.47
CA GLN A 159 1.57 -0.75 20.09
C GLN A 159 1.02 -2.13 20.48
N ILE A 160 1.81 -3.20 20.32
CA ILE A 160 1.45 -4.55 20.76
C ILE A 160 1.27 -4.59 22.27
N GLU A 161 2.21 -4.04 23.05
CA GLU A 161 2.13 -3.98 24.52
C GLU A 161 0.87 -3.25 24.98
N MET A 162 0.56 -2.10 24.39
CA MET A 162 -0.66 -1.36 24.67
C MET A 162 -1.92 -2.17 24.33
N THR A 163 -1.90 -2.87 23.20
CA THR A 163 -3.01 -3.72 22.75
C THR A 163 -3.24 -4.88 23.71
N LEU A 164 -2.17 -5.55 24.15
CA LEU A 164 -2.24 -6.63 25.14
C LEU A 164 -2.79 -6.12 26.49
N ALA A 165 -2.33 -4.97 26.96
CA ALA A 165 -2.81 -4.35 28.19
C ALA A 165 -4.28 -3.99 28.10
N ALA A 166 -4.75 -3.40 27.00
CA ALA A 166 -6.15 -3.04 26.77
C ALA A 166 -7.06 -4.28 26.76
N GLY A 167 -6.59 -5.40 26.24
CA GLY A 167 -7.30 -6.68 26.21
C GLY A 167 -7.15 -7.54 27.46
N GLY A 168 -6.32 -7.15 28.42
CA GLY A 168 -5.99 -7.97 29.59
C GLY A 168 -5.24 -9.27 29.22
N LEU A 169 -4.55 -9.26 28.09
CA LEU A 169 -3.83 -10.41 27.55
C LEU A 169 -2.40 -10.49 28.13
N LYS A 170 -1.93 -11.69 28.46
CA LYS A 170 -0.58 -11.90 29.00
C LYS A 170 0.48 -12.09 27.92
N ALA A 171 0.07 -12.46 26.72
CA ALA A 171 0.94 -12.70 25.58
C ALA A 171 0.13 -12.57 24.28
N ILE A 172 0.86 -12.43 23.16
CA ILE A 172 0.26 -12.45 21.82
C ILE A 172 -0.37 -13.83 21.61
N PRO A 173 -1.64 -13.93 21.18
CA PRO A 173 -2.25 -15.21 20.85
C PRO A 173 -1.49 -15.94 19.75
N LYS A 174 -1.64 -17.28 19.73
CA LYS A 174 -1.02 -18.09 18.69
C LYS A 174 -1.52 -17.64 17.30
N ASP A 175 -0.59 -17.42 16.40
CA ASP A 175 -0.85 -17.14 15.00
C ASP A 175 -0.78 -18.43 14.19
N ASP A 176 -1.87 -18.83 13.52
CA ASP A 176 -1.95 -20.06 12.74
C ASP A 176 -1.49 -19.90 11.28
N VAL A 177 -1.16 -18.66 10.85
CA VAL A 177 -0.72 -18.37 9.47
C VAL A 177 0.69 -18.89 9.15
N GLY A 178 1.51 -19.16 10.19
CA GLY A 178 2.89 -19.58 10.01
C GLY A 178 3.86 -18.42 9.77
N GLU A 179 5.07 -18.75 9.30
CA GLU A 179 6.10 -17.75 8.99
C GLU A 179 5.89 -17.15 7.59
N LYS A 180 6.32 -15.90 7.42
CA LYS A 180 6.32 -15.25 6.11
C LYS A 180 7.19 -16.05 5.14
N PRO A 181 6.69 -16.39 3.94
CA PRO A 181 7.51 -17.04 2.93
C PRO A 181 8.71 -16.17 2.57
N GLU A 182 9.90 -16.77 2.53
CA GLU A 182 11.11 -16.08 2.07
C GLU A 182 10.95 -15.67 0.61
N THR A 183 11.24 -14.41 0.31
CA THR A 183 11.29 -13.92 -1.07
C THR A 183 12.46 -14.58 -1.82
N ASP A 184 12.38 -14.63 -3.14
CA ASP A 184 13.48 -15.19 -3.95
C ASP A 184 14.79 -14.40 -3.76
N LEU A 185 14.69 -13.08 -3.51
CA LEU A 185 15.83 -12.23 -3.19
C LEU A 185 16.46 -12.61 -1.84
N GLU A 186 15.68 -12.86 -0.80
CA GLU A 186 16.17 -13.32 0.52
C GLU A 186 16.83 -14.68 0.42
N LYS A 187 16.27 -15.60 -0.36
CA LYS A 187 16.88 -16.90 -0.66
C LYS A 187 18.22 -16.74 -1.40
N MET A 188 18.28 -15.86 -2.39
CA MET A 188 19.53 -15.59 -3.13
C MET A 188 20.60 -14.95 -2.25
N MET A 189 20.24 -14.03 -1.35
CA MET A 189 21.19 -13.43 -0.40
C MET A 189 21.77 -14.47 0.56
N LYS A 190 20.96 -15.40 1.08
CA LYS A 190 21.43 -16.51 1.92
C LYS A 190 22.37 -17.44 1.16
N LEU A 191 22.10 -17.73 -0.09
CA LEU A 191 22.95 -18.56 -0.94
C LEU A 191 24.27 -17.85 -1.34
N GLY A 192 24.24 -16.53 -1.57
CA GLY A 192 25.42 -15.72 -1.90
C GLY A 192 26.35 -15.46 -0.70
N GLY A 193 25.83 -15.42 0.51
CA GLY A 193 26.63 -15.22 1.74
C GLY A 193 27.51 -16.40 2.13
N GLY A 194 27.33 -17.58 1.52
CA GLY A 194 28.11 -18.79 1.79
C GLY A 194 29.46 -18.88 1.03
N MET A 195 29.78 -17.92 0.16
CA MET A 195 31.00 -17.97 -0.68
C MET A 195 32.19 -17.15 -0.17
N GLN A 196 32.19 -16.62 1.04
CA GLN A 196 33.32 -15.86 1.60
C GLN A 196 33.92 -16.49 2.85
N GLN A 197 34.32 -17.77 2.75
CA GLN A 197 35.38 -18.31 3.60
C GLN A 197 36.27 -19.24 2.77
N ALA A 198 37.17 -18.63 2.00
CA ALA A 198 38.36 -19.34 1.51
C ALA A 198 39.34 -19.48 2.69
N PRO A 199 39.86 -20.65 2.99
CA PRO A 199 40.87 -20.79 4.03
C PRO A 199 42.18 -20.15 3.56
N GLU A 200 42.67 -19.19 4.35
CA GLU A 200 44.07 -18.75 4.24
C GLU A 200 45.00 -19.92 4.53
N ARG A 201 45.89 -20.22 3.59
CA ARG A 201 47.04 -21.07 3.75
C ARG A 201 48.30 -20.25 3.86
#